data_69fb95a9426a13fd1a9ab648d54f6383
#
_entry.id   69fb95a9426a13fd1a9ab648d54f6383
#
_cell.length_a   1.000
_cell.length_b   1.000
_cell.length_c   1.000
_cell.angle_alpha   90.00
_cell.angle_beta   90.00
_cell.angle_gamma   90.00
#
_symmetry.space_group_name_H-M   'P 1'
#
loop_
_entity.id
_entity.type
_entity.pdbx_description
1 polymer ?
#
loop_
_entity_poly.entity_id
_entity_poly.type
_entity_poly.pdbx_seq_one_letter_code
_entity_poly.pdbx_strand_id
1 'polypeptide(L)'
;MNFEVIVTCAVTGAGETVDKSPHVPVTPKEVADAAIEAAKAGASAAHVHVRDPETGKGSRDVNLFKEAVDRIRDDKTDVVINLTAGMGGDWVPDENDFSMPGPGTDMIGPDQRLAHIEICKPEICSLDCGTLNFGVNDHSIYISTLPILRRMAELTKSWGVKPELEVFDLGHIRLAKQLIEEGLIKEPPMFQICLGIPWGADQSVDTMKAMKDHLPSNATWSGFGISRMQIPMAAAAVTMGGNVRVGLEDNLYLSKGVLATNGQLVEKVIKIITLMGGRVLTPDETRKKLSLIKN
;
A
#
# COMPACT_ATOMS: atom_id res chain seq x y z
N MET A 1 18.09 -14.08 -2.18
CA MET A 1 18.14 -12.68 -1.69
C MET A 1 17.94 -11.73 -2.86
N ASN A 2 17.26 -10.62 -2.66
CA ASN A 2 17.16 -9.55 -3.66
C ASN A 2 18.31 -8.55 -3.47
N PHE A 3 19.10 -8.32 -4.50
CA PHE A 3 20.20 -7.35 -4.47
C PHE A 3 19.82 -5.99 -5.10
N GLU A 4 18.67 -5.92 -5.78
CA GLU A 4 18.14 -4.72 -6.43
C GLU A 4 16.71 -4.47 -5.94
N VAL A 5 16.61 -3.74 -4.83
CA VAL A 5 15.41 -3.64 -4.01
C VAL A 5 14.62 -2.37 -4.36
N ILE A 6 13.33 -2.52 -4.59
CA ILE A 6 12.37 -1.41 -4.61
C ILE A 6 12.01 -1.09 -3.16
N VAL A 7 12.14 0.17 -2.77
CA VAL A 7 11.69 0.66 -1.45
C VAL A 7 10.47 1.55 -1.67
N THR A 8 9.32 1.10 -1.18
CA THR A 8 8.08 1.89 -1.15
C THR A 8 7.91 2.50 0.23
N CYS A 9 7.62 3.81 0.29
CA CYS A 9 7.23 4.49 1.52
C CYS A 9 5.73 4.74 1.56
N ALA A 10 5.02 4.14 2.52
CA ALA A 10 3.60 4.36 2.78
C ALA A 10 3.44 5.50 3.80
N VAL A 11 3.11 6.70 3.30
CA VAL A 11 3.39 7.95 4.03
C VAL A 11 2.39 8.29 5.13
N THR A 12 1.11 7.86 5.05
CA THR A 12 0.09 8.27 6.03
C THR A 12 -0.98 7.22 6.38
N GLY A 13 -1.49 6.46 5.39
CA GLY A 13 -2.61 5.52 5.58
C GLY A 13 -3.95 6.19 5.95
N ALA A 14 -4.98 5.38 6.14
CA ALA A 14 -6.32 5.81 6.59
C ALA A 14 -6.58 5.55 8.08
N GLY A 15 -5.71 4.80 8.77
CA GLY A 15 -5.91 4.40 10.16
C GLY A 15 -5.88 5.56 11.16
N GLU A 16 -6.39 5.34 12.36
CA GLU A 16 -6.42 6.31 13.47
C GLU A 16 -5.03 6.48 14.13
N THR A 17 -4.16 7.19 13.45
CA THR A 17 -2.74 7.37 13.83
C THR A 17 -2.34 8.83 14.08
N VAL A 18 -3.16 9.79 13.65
CA VAL A 18 -2.85 11.23 13.73
C VAL A 18 -2.59 11.68 15.17
N ASP A 19 -3.42 11.24 16.11
CA ASP A 19 -3.27 11.57 17.53
C ASP A 19 -2.09 10.86 18.22
N LYS A 20 -1.49 9.86 17.54
CA LYS A 20 -0.41 9.04 18.08
C LYS A 20 0.98 9.55 17.68
N SER A 21 1.07 10.35 16.62
CA SER A 21 2.34 10.93 16.18
C SER A 21 2.13 12.24 15.41
N PRO A 22 2.84 13.31 15.78
CA PRO A 22 2.78 14.59 15.08
C PRO A 22 3.44 14.55 13.67
N HIS A 23 4.06 13.42 13.33
CA HIS A 23 4.72 13.24 12.03
C HIS A 23 3.81 12.61 10.97
N VAL A 24 2.61 12.16 11.35
CA VAL A 24 1.63 11.63 10.39
C VAL A 24 1.05 12.79 9.57
N PRO A 25 1.26 12.82 8.26
CA PRO A 25 0.75 13.91 7.43
C PRO A 25 -0.77 13.83 7.26
N VAL A 26 -1.44 14.97 7.29
CA VAL A 26 -2.90 15.10 7.22
C VAL A 26 -3.33 15.86 5.96
N THR A 27 -2.82 17.10 5.77
CA THR A 27 -3.20 17.92 4.62
C THR A 27 -2.55 17.40 3.32
N PRO A 28 -3.14 17.66 2.14
CA PRO A 28 -2.52 17.29 0.85
C PRO A 28 -1.08 17.80 0.70
N LYS A 29 -0.80 19.00 1.25
CA LYS A 29 0.56 19.54 1.26
C LYS A 29 1.50 18.71 2.13
N GLU A 30 1.11 18.37 3.34
CA GLU A 30 1.94 17.53 4.24
C GLU A 30 2.16 16.13 3.66
N VAL A 31 1.14 15.56 3.03
CA VAL A 31 1.23 14.26 2.35
C VAL A 31 2.23 14.32 1.18
N ALA A 32 2.17 15.38 0.38
CA ALA A 32 3.12 15.57 -0.71
C ALA A 32 4.55 15.81 -0.17
N ASP A 33 4.71 16.65 0.85
CA ASP A 33 5.99 16.91 1.49
C ASP A 33 6.61 15.60 2.06
N ALA A 34 5.79 14.74 2.67
CA ALA A 34 6.22 13.45 3.19
C ALA A 34 6.65 12.46 2.08
N ALA A 35 5.95 12.46 0.95
CA ALA A 35 6.35 11.66 -0.22
C ALA A 35 7.68 12.14 -0.80
N ILE A 36 7.88 13.46 -0.88
CA ILE A 36 9.11 14.09 -1.35
C ILE A 36 10.26 13.85 -0.35
N GLU A 37 10.00 13.93 0.96
CA GLU A 37 10.97 13.57 2.01
C GLU A 37 11.44 12.13 1.86
N ALA A 38 10.49 11.20 1.70
CA ALA A 38 10.79 9.78 1.50
C ALA A 38 11.65 9.55 0.23
N ALA A 39 11.31 10.21 -0.87
CA ALA A 39 12.09 10.14 -2.11
C ALA A 39 13.50 10.68 -1.94
N LYS A 40 13.68 11.83 -1.27
CA LYS A 40 15.00 12.41 -0.94
C LYS A 40 15.81 11.50 -0.03
N ALA A 41 15.14 10.75 0.85
CA ALA A 41 15.78 9.72 1.68
C ALA A 41 16.14 8.44 0.91
N GLY A 42 15.71 8.32 -0.36
CA GLY A 42 16.07 7.24 -1.29
C GLY A 42 14.95 6.21 -1.55
N ALA A 43 13.69 6.51 -1.22
CA ALA A 43 12.58 5.65 -1.62
C ALA A 43 12.39 5.65 -3.13
N SER A 44 12.09 4.49 -3.72
CA SER A 44 11.77 4.32 -5.14
C SER A 44 10.35 4.75 -5.48
N ALA A 45 9.43 4.51 -4.54
CA ALA A 45 8.00 4.78 -4.68
C ALA A 45 7.42 5.34 -3.37
N ALA A 46 6.35 6.14 -3.49
CA ALA A 46 5.55 6.61 -2.38
C ALA A 46 4.11 6.09 -2.53
N HIS A 47 3.64 5.36 -1.51
CA HIS A 47 2.24 4.95 -1.40
C HIS A 47 1.47 6.01 -0.62
N VAL A 48 0.38 6.49 -1.19
CA VAL A 48 -0.31 7.70 -0.78
C VAL A 48 -1.80 7.44 -0.52
N HIS A 49 -2.22 7.76 0.68
CA HIS A 49 -3.59 8.07 1.05
C HIS A 49 -3.74 9.58 1.22
N VAL A 50 -4.98 10.06 1.29
CA VAL A 50 -5.28 11.43 1.73
C VAL A 50 -6.22 11.39 2.92
N ARG A 51 -6.21 12.46 3.70
CA ARG A 51 -7.05 12.63 4.87
C ARG A 51 -7.86 13.90 4.74
N ASP A 52 -9.02 13.91 5.37
CA ASP A 52 -9.78 15.12 5.57
C ASP A 52 -8.99 16.09 6.47
N PRO A 53 -8.66 17.30 5.99
CA PRO A 53 -7.82 18.24 6.75
C PRO A 53 -8.43 18.73 8.07
N GLU A 54 -9.76 18.69 8.19
CA GLU A 54 -10.46 19.18 9.40
C GLU A 54 -10.51 18.10 10.48
N THR A 55 -10.71 16.84 10.08
CA THR A 55 -10.94 15.73 11.02
C THR A 55 -9.74 14.80 11.18
N GLY A 56 -8.78 14.83 10.26
CA GLY A 56 -7.65 13.90 10.21
C GLY A 56 -8.02 12.48 9.77
N LYS A 57 -9.29 12.18 9.49
CA LYS A 57 -9.76 10.87 9.05
C LYS A 57 -9.37 10.60 7.61
N GLY A 58 -9.19 9.32 7.24
CA GLY A 58 -8.99 8.93 5.87
C GLY A 58 -10.11 9.47 4.94
N SER A 59 -9.74 9.90 3.74
CA SER A 59 -10.67 10.50 2.78
C SER A 59 -10.53 9.87 1.39
N ARG A 60 -11.64 9.88 0.63
CA ARG A 60 -11.71 9.48 -0.78
C ARG A 60 -11.92 10.67 -1.70
N ASP A 61 -11.81 11.90 -1.19
CA ASP A 61 -12.01 13.11 -2.00
C ASP A 61 -10.96 13.19 -3.11
N VAL A 62 -11.45 13.18 -4.34
CA VAL A 62 -10.64 13.22 -5.56
C VAL A 62 -9.80 14.50 -5.63
N ASN A 63 -10.30 15.63 -5.10
CA ASN A 63 -9.57 16.90 -5.14
C ASN A 63 -8.36 16.88 -4.20
N LEU A 64 -8.50 16.24 -3.02
CA LEU A 64 -7.37 16.08 -2.10
C LEU A 64 -6.26 15.18 -2.71
N PHE A 65 -6.64 14.08 -3.36
CA PHE A 65 -5.69 13.26 -4.11
C PHE A 65 -5.02 14.03 -5.24
N LYS A 66 -5.83 14.76 -6.03
CA LYS A 66 -5.31 15.56 -7.14
C LYS A 66 -4.33 16.61 -6.64
N GLU A 67 -4.64 17.34 -5.58
CA GLU A 67 -3.74 18.34 -5.00
C GLU A 67 -2.43 17.72 -4.52
N ALA A 68 -2.49 16.59 -3.80
CA ALA A 68 -1.29 15.91 -3.33
C ALA A 68 -0.40 15.43 -4.49
N VAL A 69 -1.01 14.81 -5.52
CA VAL A 69 -0.30 14.32 -6.70
C VAL A 69 0.31 15.46 -7.51
N ASP A 70 -0.43 16.55 -7.74
CA ASP A 70 0.08 17.71 -8.47
C ASP A 70 1.31 18.28 -7.74
N ARG A 71 1.26 18.44 -6.41
CA ARG A 71 2.39 18.92 -5.61
C ARG A 71 3.62 18.01 -5.68
N ILE A 72 3.41 16.67 -5.69
CA ILE A 72 4.51 15.70 -5.85
C ILE A 72 5.13 15.83 -7.24
N ARG A 73 4.31 15.95 -8.29
CA ARG A 73 4.77 16.07 -9.68
C ARG A 73 5.46 17.40 -9.98
N ASP A 74 5.08 18.47 -9.30
CA ASP A 74 5.67 19.81 -9.45
C ASP A 74 7.04 19.93 -8.77
N ASP A 75 7.37 19.04 -7.83
CA ASP A 75 8.70 18.99 -7.22
C ASP A 75 9.73 18.37 -8.20
N LYS A 76 10.98 18.80 -8.07
CA LYS A 76 12.09 18.28 -8.88
C LYS A 76 12.51 16.86 -8.49
N THR A 77 12.08 16.40 -7.34
CA THR A 77 12.42 15.06 -6.81
C THR A 77 11.52 14.03 -7.48
N ASP A 78 12.14 13.10 -8.22
CA ASP A 78 11.40 12.01 -8.86
C ASP A 78 11.03 10.91 -7.87
N VAL A 79 9.81 10.38 -7.99
CA VAL A 79 9.31 9.25 -7.22
C VAL A 79 8.19 8.56 -7.99
N VAL A 80 8.10 7.23 -7.92
CA VAL A 80 6.95 6.50 -8.46
C VAL A 80 5.75 6.73 -7.55
N ILE A 81 4.63 7.19 -8.11
CA ILE A 81 3.41 7.45 -7.35
C ILE A 81 2.53 6.21 -7.35
N ASN A 82 2.22 5.72 -6.14
CA ASN A 82 1.29 4.64 -5.87
C ASN A 82 0.13 5.18 -5.04
N LEU A 83 -1.09 5.23 -5.58
CA LEU A 83 -2.27 5.67 -4.83
C LEU A 83 -3.06 4.49 -4.32
N THR A 84 -3.56 4.60 -3.09
CA THR A 84 -4.49 3.60 -2.54
C THR A 84 -5.77 3.50 -3.36
N ALA A 85 -6.33 2.31 -3.50
CA ALA A 85 -7.71 2.07 -3.89
C ALA A 85 -8.45 1.17 -2.88
N GLY A 86 -7.87 1.01 -1.68
CA GLY A 86 -8.42 0.19 -0.60
C GLY A 86 -9.66 0.78 0.06
N MET A 87 -9.84 2.09 0.08
CA MET A 87 -10.97 2.73 0.76
C MET A 87 -12.30 2.54 0.01
N GLY A 88 -13.41 2.52 0.75
CA GLY A 88 -14.75 2.29 0.20
C GLY A 88 -15.17 0.83 0.18
N GLY A 89 -14.54 -0.01 1.00
CA GLY A 89 -14.83 -1.41 1.15
C GLY A 89 -15.28 -1.84 2.54
N ASP A 90 -15.38 -0.92 3.49
CA ASP A 90 -15.68 -1.25 4.87
C ASP A 90 -17.18 -1.42 5.10
N TRP A 91 -17.54 -2.58 5.61
CA TRP A 91 -18.87 -2.92 6.10
C TRP A 91 -18.81 -3.07 7.60
N VAL A 92 -19.58 -2.28 8.31
CA VAL A 92 -19.80 -2.40 9.74
C VAL A 92 -21.22 -2.89 9.94
N PRO A 93 -21.47 -4.10 10.49
CA PRO A 93 -22.83 -4.57 10.78
C PRO A 93 -23.52 -3.67 11.81
N ASP A 94 -24.84 -3.46 11.66
CA ASP A 94 -25.64 -2.84 12.69
C ASP A 94 -25.73 -3.76 13.94
N GLU A 95 -25.65 -3.17 15.12
CA GLU A 95 -25.63 -3.94 16.40
C GLU A 95 -26.93 -4.71 16.69
N ASN A 96 -28.05 -4.26 16.13
CA ASN A 96 -29.36 -4.87 16.35
C ASN A 96 -29.77 -5.84 15.22
N ASP A 97 -29.22 -5.62 14.01
CA ASP A 97 -29.48 -6.46 12.83
C ASP A 97 -28.20 -6.57 11.99
N PHE A 98 -27.43 -7.63 12.20
CA PHE A 98 -26.16 -7.87 11.50
C PHE A 98 -26.29 -8.00 9.96
N SER A 99 -27.51 -8.09 9.43
CA SER A 99 -27.76 -8.06 7.98
C SER A 99 -27.82 -6.67 7.40
N MET A 100 -27.89 -5.64 8.25
CA MET A 100 -27.97 -4.23 7.87
C MET A 100 -26.65 -3.50 8.10
N PRO A 101 -26.35 -2.45 7.29
CA PRO A 101 -25.19 -1.63 7.51
C PRO A 101 -25.36 -0.75 8.75
N GLY A 102 -24.40 -0.78 9.65
CA GLY A 102 -24.31 0.09 10.80
C GLY A 102 -23.45 1.33 10.56
N PRO A 103 -23.33 2.21 11.60
CA PRO A 103 -22.48 3.38 11.54
C PRO A 103 -21.02 3.01 11.25
N GLY A 104 -20.37 3.75 10.35
CA GLY A 104 -19.00 3.48 9.93
C GLY A 104 -18.87 2.67 8.62
N THR A 105 -19.99 2.10 8.12
CA THR A 105 -19.98 1.49 6.78
C THR A 105 -19.73 2.56 5.71
N ASP A 106 -18.71 2.31 4.85
CA ASP A 106 -18.39 3.21 3.73
C ASP A 106 -18.47 2.52 2.36
N MET A 107 -19.11 1.35 2.28
CA MET A 107 -19.22 0.53 1.07
C MET A 107 -19.73 1.33 -0.14
N ILE A 108 -18.95 1.32 -1.22
CA ILE A 108 -19.30 1.92 -2.52
C ILE A 108 -18.90 0.99 -3.67
N GLY A 109 -19.36 1.31 -4.87
CA GLY A 109 -19.06 0.55 -6.08
C GLY A 109 -17.61 0.73 -6.57
N PRO A 110 -17.11 -0.23 -7.37
CA PRO A 110 -15.72 -0.23 -7.85
C PRO A 110 -15.33 1.01 -8.66
N ASP A 111 -16.22 1.54 -9.48
CA ASP A 111 -15.98 2.75 -10.27
C ASP A 111 -15.78 3.99 -9.37
N GLN A 112 -16.57 4.10 -8.30
CA GLN A 112 -16.43 5.18 -7.32
C GLN A 112 -15.17 5.03 -6.45
N ARG A 113 -14.78 3.78 -6.12
CA ARG A 113 -13.53 3.50 -5.40
C ARG A 113 -12.30 3.97 -6.18
N LEU A 114 -12.37 3.97 -7.51
CA LEU A 114 -11.27 4.33 -8.41
C LEU A 114 -11.37 5.73 -9.02
N ALA A 115 -12.34 6.56 -8.64
CA ALA A 115 -12.54 7.87 -9.24
C ALA A 115 -11.29 8.76 -9.24
N HIS A 116 -10.52 8.75 -8.14
CA HIS A 116 -9.26 9.50 -8.03
C HIS A 116 -8.13 8.88 -8.89
N ILE A 117 -8.14 7.56 -9.09
CA ILE A 117 -7.17 6.88 -9.98
C ILE A 117 -7.38 7.29 -11.42
N GLU A 118 -8.64 7.37 -11.88
CA GLU A 118 -8.99 7.84 -13.22
C GLU A 118 -8.50 9.27 -13.48
N ILE A 119 -8.66 10.16 -12.51
CA ILE A 119 -8.29 11.57 -12.63
C ILE A 119 -6.78 11.77 -12.50
N CYS A 120 -6.15 11.18 -11.49
CA CYS A 120 -4.74 11.37 -11.17
C CYS A 120 -3.82 10.55 -12.07
N LYS A 121 -4.28 9.41 -12.60
CA LYS A 121 -3.48 8.45 -13.40
C LYS A 121 -2.09 8.22 -12.82
N PRO A 122 -1.99 7.69 -11.58
CA PRO A 122 -0.69 7.34 -11.00
C PRO A 122 -0.04 6.20 -11.80
N GLU A 123 1.23 5.94 -11.54
CA GLU A 123 1.91 4.80 -12.16
C GLU A 123 1.44 3.47 -11.57
N ILE A 124 1.11 3.46 -10.26
CA ILE A 124 0.63 2.30 -9.50
C ILE A 124 -0.62 2.70 -8.71
N CYS A 125 -1.55 1.77 -8.51
CA CYS A 125 -2.56 1.86 -7.46
C CYS A 125 -2.65 0.54 -6.71
N SER A 126 -2.92 0.56 -5.38
CA SER A 126 -3.12 -0.67 -4.63
C SER A 126 -4.54 -1.21 -4.80
N LEU A 127 -4.67 -2.54 -4.88
CA LEU A 127 -5.95 -3.27 -4.85
C LEU A 127 -5.90 -4.31 -3.74
N ASP A 128 -6.75 -4.18 -2.74
CA ASP A 128 -6.88 -5.16 -1.66
C ASP A 128 -7.62 -6.40 -2.18
N CYS A 129 -6.89 -7.49 -2.36
CA CYS A 129 -7.32 -8.67 -3.11
C CYS A 129 -8.11 -9.67 -2.26
N GLY A 130 -9.10 -9.21 -1.51
CA GLY A 130 -10.01 -10.14 -0.83
C GLY A 130 -10.76 -9.54 0.36
N THR A 131 -11.76 -10.25 0.77
CA THR A 131 -12.60 -9.91 1.92
C THR A 131 -11.98 -10.48 3.19
N LEU A 132 -11.88 -9.67 4.24
CA LEU A 132 -11.37 -10.10 5.55
C LEU A 132 -12.08 -9.37 6.68
N ASN A 133 -12.09 -9.99 7.87
CA ASN A 133 -12.41 -9.24 9.09
C ASN A 133 -11.33 -8.17 9.28
N PHE A 134 -11.75 -6.97 9.61
CA PHE A 134 -10.87 -5.82 9.74
C PHE A 134 -11.19 -5.08 11.04
N GLY A 135 -10.18 -4.56 11.73
CA GLY A 135 -10.37 -3.94 13.04
C GLY A 135 -10.47 -4.92 14.21
N VAL A 136 -10.12 -4.44 15.40
CA VAL A 136 -10.11 -5.26 16.63
C VAL A 136 -11.39 -5.06 17.45
N ASN A 137 -11.95 -3.86 17.43
CA ASN A 137 -13.03 -3.46 18.33
C ASN A 137 -14.33 -3.05 17.61
N ASP A 138 -14.28 -2.80 16.32
CA ASP A 138 -15.36 -2.19 15.55
C ASP A 138 -16.15 -3.18 14.69
N HIS A 139 -15.81 -4.47 14.75
CA HIS A 139 -16.46 -5.53 13.99
C HIS A 139 -16.54 -5.29 12.47
N SER A 140 -15.66 -4.45 11.93
CA SER A 140 -15.68 -4.12 10.52
C SER A 140 -15.21 -5.28 9.65
N ILE A 141 -15.77 -5.34 8.45
CA ILE A 141 -15.40 -6.32 7.41
C ILE A 141 -14.98 -5.51 6.19
N TYR A 142 -13.75 -5.70 5.74
CA TYR A 142 -13.35 -5.20 4.44
C TYR A 142 -13.86 -6.11 3.34
N ILE A 143 -14.64 -5.59 2.40
CA ILE A 143 -15.27 -6.37 1.34
C ILE A 143 -14.64 -6.04 -0.02
N SER A 144 -14.00 -7.07 -0.61
CA SER A 144 -13.46 -7.02 -1.96
C SER A 144 -13.69 -8.36 -2.65
N THR A 145 -14.89 -8.51 -3.23
CA THR A 145 -15.29 -9.74 -3.92
C THR A 145 -14.67 -9.83 -5.31
N LEU A 146 -14.61 -11.04 -5.88
CA LEU A 146 -14.04 -11.22 -7.22
C LEU A 146 -14.71 -10.37 -8.31
N PRO A 147 -16.04 -10.15 -8.35
CA PRO A 147 -16.67 -9.23 -9.31
C PRO A 147 -16.20 -7.76 -9.13
N ILE A 148 -16.03 -7.29 -7.89
CA ILE A 148 -15.49 -5.96 -7.59
C ILE A 148 -14.06 -5.86 -8.13
N LEU A 149 -13.20 -6.81 -7.79
CA LEU A 149 -11.81 -6.85 -8.22
C LEU A 149 -11.66 -6.93 -9.74
N ARG A 150 -12.48 -7.73 -10.43
CA ARG A 150 -12.51 -7.76 -11.89
C ARG A 150 -12.76 -6.38 -12.48
N ARG A 151 -13.81 -5.70 -12.00
CA ARG A 151 -14.14 -4.37 -12.49
C ARG A 151 -13.02 -3.36 -12.21
N MET A 152 -12.44 -3.38 -11.02
CA MET A 152 -11.30 -2.52 -10.69
C MET A 152 -10.08 -2.80 -11.57
N ALA A 153 -9.75 -4.07 -11.80
CA ALA A 153 -8.65 -4.48 -12.67
C ALA A 153 -8.87 -4.10 -14.15
N GLU A 154 -10.10 -4.23 -14.66
CA GLU A 154 -10.48 -3.75 -16.01
C GLU A 154 -10.24 -2.24 -16.16
N LEU A 155 -10.69 -1.46 -15.18
CA LEU A 155 -10.56 0.00 -15.19
C LEU A 155 -9.08 0.42 -15.15
N THR A 156 -8.32 -0.09 -14.19
CA THR A 156 -6.88 0.24 -14.06
C THR A 156 -6.10 -0.15 -15.30
N LYS A 157 -6.40 -1.33 -15.88
CA LYS A 157 -5.82 -1.78 -17.15
C LYS A 157 -6.14 -0.82 -18.30
N SER A 158 -7.38 -0.35 -18.40
CA SER A 158 -7.81 0.59 -19.44
C SER A 158 -7.12 1.95 -19.35
N TRP A 159 -6.77 2.39 -18.14
CA TRP A 159 -6.08 3.66 -17.89
C TRP A 159 -4.54 3.53 -17.94
N GLY A 160 -4.00 2.31 -18.10
CA GLY A 160 -2.56 2.06 -18.09
C GLY A 160 -1.91 2.15 -16.71
N VAL A 161 -2.71 2.13 -15.64
CA VAL A 161 -2.25 2.13 -14.25
C VAL A 161 -1.96 0.70 -13.81
N LYS A 162 -0.81 0.46 -13.19
CA LYS A 162 -0.43 -0.88 -12.72
C LYS A 162 -1.04 -1.15 -11.34
N PRO A 163 -1.85 -2.21 -11.17
CA PRO A 163 -2.32 -2.58 -9.84
C PRO A 163 -1.19 -3.25 -9.03
N GLU A 164 -1.01 -2.80 -7.78
CA GLU A 164 -0.30 -3.50 -6.72
C GLU A 164 -1.32 -4.37 -6.00
N LEU A 165 -1.16 -5.70 -6.07
CA LEU A 165 -2.09 -6.67 -5.53
C LEU A 165 -1.76 -6.89 -4.05
N GLU A 166 -2.49 -6.21 -3.16
CA GLU A 166 -2.32 -6.38 -1.71
C GLU A 166 -3.03 -7.66 -1.23
N VAL A 167 -2.27 -8.53 -0.58
CA VAL A 167 -2.74 -9.83 -0.13
C VAL A 167 -2.48 -10.00 1.36
N PHE A 168 -3.54 -10.30 2.11
CA PHE A 168 -3.56 -10.37 3.57
C PHE A 168 -3.60 -11.80 4.09
N ASP A 169 -3.82 -12.77 3.20
CA ASP A 169 -3.74 -14.21 3.44
C ASP A 169 -3.58 -15.02 2.13
N LEU A 170 -3.51 -16.35 2.25
CA LEU A 170 -3.36 -17.25 1.12
C LEU A 170 -4.58 -17.28 0.18
N GLY A 171 -5.77 -17.05 0.68
CA GLY A 171 -7.01 -16.99 -0.12
C GLY A 171 -6.99 -15.79 -1.07
N HIS A 172 -6.46 -14.66 -0.61
CA HIS A 172 -6.32 -13.45 -1.42
C HIS A 172 -5.34 -13.65 -2.59
N ILE A 173 -4.25 -14.42 -2.39
CA ILE A 173 -3.33 -14.79 -3.48
C ILE A 173 -4.07 -15.58 -4.57
N ARG A 174 -4.99 -16.48 -4.19
CA ARG A 174 -5.79 -17.23 -5.17
C ARG A 174 -6.71 -16.31 -5.98
N LEU A 175 -7.35 -15.33 -5.35
CA LEU A 175 -8.17 -14.32 -6.04
C LEU A 175 -7.32 -13.49 -7.01
N ALA A 176 -6.15 -13.00 -6.55
CA ALA A 176 -5.23 -12.24 -7.40
C ALA A 176 -4.73 -13.06 -8.60
N LYS A 177 -4.42 -14.35 -8.40
CA LYS A 177 -4.04 -15.26 -9.51
C LYS A 177 -5.18 -15.46 -10.51
N GLN A 178 -6.42 -15.51 -10.07
CA GLN A 178 -7.58 -15.58 -10.96
C GLN A 178 -7.65 -14.36 -11.89
N LEU A 179 -7.38 -13.14 -11.38
CA LEU A 179 -7.34 -11.94 -12.22
C LEU A 179 -6.19 -11.98 -13.25
N ILE A 180 -5.05 -12.57 -12.88
CA ILE A 180 -3.91 -12.78 -13.80
C ILE A 180 -4.30 -13.78 -14.89
N GLU A 181 -4.90 -14.92 -14.55
CA GLU A 181 -5.35 -15.95 -15.50
C GLU A 181 -6.41 -15.41 -16.47
N GLU A 182 -7.26 -14.49 -16.03
CA GLU A 182 -8.23 -13.78 -16.87
C GLU A 182 -7.58 -12.71 -17.76
N GLY A 183 -6.27 -12.49 -17.65
CA GLY A 183 -5.52 -11.50 -18.44
C GLY A 183 -5.83 -10.05 -18.04
N LEU A 184 -6.38 -9.81 -16.84
CA LEU A 184 -6.72 -8.48 -16.35
C LEU A 184 -5.52 -7.74 -15.76
N ILE A 185 -4.49 -8.47 -15.34
CA ILE A 185 -3.27 -7.92 -14.74
C ILE A 185 -2.13 -7.96 -15.75
N LYS A 186 -1.54 -6.77 -16.01
CA LYS A 186 -0.38 -6.65 -16.92
C LYS A 186 0.89 -7.19 -16.28
N GLU A 187 1.63 -7.99 -17.01
CA GLU A 187 2.93 -8.55 -16.60
C GLU A 187 4.05 -7.49 -16.41
N PRO A 188 5.00 -7.70 -15.50
CA PRO A 188 4.97 -8.70 -14.43
C PRO A 188 3.93 -8.32 -13.37
N PRO A 189 3.20 -9.29 -12.77
CA PRO A 189 2.26 -8.96 -11.69
C PRO A 189 3.03 -8.46 -10.47
N MET A 190 2.48 -7.44 -9.81
CA MET A 190 3.06 -6.82 -8.62
C MET A 190 2.22 -7.18 -7.40
N PHE A 191 2.85 -7.78 -6.39
CA PHE A 191 2.20 -8.17 -5.15
C PHE A 191 2.77 -7.43 -3.96
N GLN A 192 1.89 -7.12 -3.00
CA GLN A 192 2.26 -6.66 -1.67
C GLN A 192 1.74 -7.66 -0.63
N ILE A 193 2.66 -8.34 0.08
CA ILE A 193 2.31 -9.23 1.20
C ILE A 193 2.17 -8.38 2.45
N CYS A 194 0.94 -8.28 2.97
CA CYS A 194 0.58 -7.45 4.12
C CYS A 194 0.44 -8.32 5.36
N LEU A 195 1.36 -8.19 6.33
CA LEU A 195 1.39 -9.03 7.52
C LEU A 195 1.08 -8.28 8.80
N GLY A 196 0.27 -8.89 9.66
CA GLY A 196 -0.07 -8.35 10.97
C GLY A 196 -1.26 -7.41 11.00
N ILE A 197 -2.01 -7.28 9.91
CA ILE A 197 -3.35 -6.71 9.92
C ILE A 197 -4.23 -7.63 10.78
N PRO A 198 -5.05 -7.09 11.70
CA PRO A 198 -5.92 -7.92 12.54
C PRO A 198 -6.73 -8.91 11.71
N TRP A 199 -6.72 -10.18 12.13
CA TRP A 199 -7.43 -11.31 11.51
C TRP A 199 -6.91 -11.76 10.13
N GLY A 200 -5.93 -11.06 9.56
CA GLY A 200 -5.16 -11.52 8.40
C GLY A 200 -3.97 -12.41 8.81
N ALA A 201 -3.07 -12.64 7.87
CA ALA A 201 -1.85 -13.41 8.08
C ALA A 201 -0.94 -12.77 9.15
N ASP A 202 -0.38 -13.59 10.02
CA ASP A 202 0.52 -13.13 11.07
C ASP A 202 1.87 -12.65 10.52
N GLN A 203 2.55 -11.80 11.30
CA GLN A 203 3.83 -11.22 10.92
C GLN A 203 5.01 -12.11 11.34
N SER A 204 5.07 -13.32 10.81
CA SER A 204 6.17 -14.27 10.99
C SER A 204 6.91 -14.53 9.67
N VAL A 205 8.16 -14.97 9.77
CA VAL A 205 8.97 -15.35 8.60
C VAL A 205 8.36 -16.57 7.90
N ASP A 206 7.81 -17.52 8.65
CA ASP A 206 7.20 -18.73 8.10
C ASP A 206 5.93 -18.39 7.30
N THR A 207 5.11 -17.47 7.80
CA THR A 207 3.91 -17.00 7.10
C THR A 207 4.29 -16.22 5.84
N MET A 208 5.24 -15.29 5.91
CA MET A 208 5.75 -14.59 4.72
C MET A 208 6.28 -15.58 3.67
N LYS A 209 7.05 -16.58 4.11
CA LYS A 209 7.56 -17.62 3.20
C LYS A 209 6.43 -18.41 2.55
N ALA A 210 5.45 -18.85 3.34
CA ALA A 210 4.30 -19.59 2.81
C ALA A 210 3.54 -18.78 1.76
N MET A 211 3.24 -17.51 2.03
CA MET A 211 2.57 -16.63 1.08
C MET A 211 3.42 -16.42 -0.18
N LYS A 212 4.70 -16.09 -0.03
CA LYS A 212 5.64 -15.92 -1.14
C LYS A 212 5.72 -17.16 -2.04
N ASP A 213 5.74 -18.36 -1.47
CA ASP A 213 5.84 -19.61 -2.23
C ASP A 213 4.56 -19.92 -3.06
N HIS A 214 3.45 -19.24 -2.77
CA HIS A 214 2.20 -19.33 -3.54
C HIS A 214 2.06 -18.27 -4.65
N LEU A 215 2.96 -17.27 -4.71
CA LEU A 215 2.95 -16.27 -5.77
C LEU A 215 3.34 -16.89 -7.13
N PRO A 216 2.91 -16.29 -8.25
CA PRO A 216 3.44 -16.64 -9.57
C PRO A 216 4.97 -16.46 -9.61
N SER A 217 5.65 -17.34 -10.34
CA SER A 217 7.13 -17.34 -10.41
C SER A 217 7.74 -16.08 -11.01
N ASN A 218 6.98 -15.37 -11.85
CA ASN A 218 7.36 -14.11 -12.47
C ASN A 218 6.86 -12.87 -11.71
N ALA A 219 6.26 -13.05 -10.55
CA ALA A 219 5.77 -11.93 -9.74
C ALA A 219 6.93 -11.09 -9.19
N THR A 220 6.79 -9.78 -9.29
CA THR A 220 7.53 -8.85 -8.44
C THR A 220 6.73 -8.68 -7.15
N TRP A 221 7.36 -8.89 -6.00
CA TRP A 221 6.64 -8.81 -4.74
C TRP A 221 7.39 -7.99 -3.69
N SER A 222 6.64 -7.38 -2.80
CA SER A 222 7.12 -6.71 -1.61
C SER A 222 6.46 -7.33 -0.37
N GLY A 223 7.03 -7.11 0.80
CA GLY A 223 6.42 -7.55 2.05
C GLY A 223 6.72 -6.61 3.19
N PHE A 224 5.75 -6.45 4.09
CA PHE A 224 5.91 -5.66 5.31
C PHE A 224 5.19 -6.32 6.50
N GLY A 225 5.51 -5.84 7.69
CA GLY A 225 4.80 -6.17 8.92
C GLY A 225 4.39 -4.90 9.65
N ILE A 226 3.25 -4.93 10.32
CA ILE A 226 2.73 -3.78 11.06
C ILE A 226 3.57 -3.47 12.31
N SER A 227 3.70 -2.19 12.64
CA SER A 227 4.30 -1.67 13.87
C SER A 227 5.75 -2.14 14.04
N ARG A 228 6.12 -2.66 15.22
CA ARG A 228 7.49 -3.10 15.55
C ARG A 228 8.07 -4.15 14.59
N MET A 229 7.22 -4.85 13.83
CA MET A 229 7.66 -5.88 12.88
C MET A 229 7.94 -5.33 11.48
N GLN A 230 7.74 -4.04 11.22
CA GLN A 230 8.02 -3.44 9.91
C GLN A 230 9.46 -3.71 9.45
N ILE A 231 10.44 -3.36 10.26
CA ILE A 231 11.86 -3.55 9.92
C ILE A 231 12.30 -5.02 9.89
N PRO A 232 11.94 -5.89 10.86
CA PRO A 232 12.21 -7.33 10.77
C PRO A 232 11.64 -7.98 9.51
N MET A 233 10.39 -7.66 9.15
CA MET A 233 9.76 -8.24 7.96
C MET A 233 10.34 -7.67 6.66
N ALA A 234 10.75 -6.40 6.62
CA ALA A 234 11.47 -5.83 5.48
C ALA A 234 12.80 -6.58 5.23
N ALA A 235 13.59 -6.87 6.27
CA ALA A 235 14.82 -7.64 6.14
C ALA A 235 14.54 -9.09 5.68
N ALA A 236 13.49 -9.72 6.20
CA ALA A 236 13.06 -11.05 5.78
C ALA A 236 12.64 -11.07 4.30
N ALA A 237 11.87 -10.07 3.85
CA ALA A 237 11.45 -9.94 2.45
C ALA A 237 12.67 -9.88 1.52
N VAL A 238 13.66 -9.02 1.80
CA VAL A 238 14.90 -8.91 1.01
C VAL A 238 15.65 -10.24 0.97
N THR A 239 15.76 -10.92 2.11
CA THR A 239 16.43 -12.24 2.20
C THR A 239 15.75 -13.27 1.30
N MET A 240 14.42 -13.25 1.21
CA MET A 240 13.62 -14.18 0.41
C MET A 240 13.42 -13.76 -1.05
N GLY A 241 14.05 -12.67 -1.49
CA GLY A 241 14.01 -12.22 -2.89
C GLY A 241 12.97 -11.13 -3.17
N GLY A 242 12.30 -10.61 -2.15
CA GLY A 242 11.29 -9.55 -2.24
C GLY A 242 11.85 -8.13 -2.18
N ASN A 243 10.97 -7.18 -2.37
CA ASN A 243 11.16 -5.76 -2.13
C ASN A 243 10.53 -5.37 -0.78
N VAL A 244 10.57 -4.11 -0.40
CA VAL A 244 10.14 -3.67 0.93
C VAL A 244 9.17 -2.49 0.88
N ARG A 245 8.30 -2.43 1.89
CA ARG A 245 7.50 -1.28 2.23
C ARG A 245 7.77 -0.87 3.67
N VAL A 246 7.96 0.44 3.89
CA VAL A 246 8.08 1.09 5.19
C VAL A 246 7.27 2.38 5.19
N GLY A 247 7.08 3.01 6.34
CA GLY A 247 6.41 4.31 6.43
C GLY A 247 5.45 4.40 7.60
N LEU A 248 4.92 5.61 7.82
CA LEU A 248 4.08 5.95 8.97
C LEU A 248 2.67 5.36 8.89
N GLU A 249 2.25 4.88 7.75
CA GLU A 249 1.01 4.10 7.63
C GLU A 249 1.06 2.84 8.46
N ASP A 250 2.19 2.14 8.43
CA ASP A 250 2.34 0.82 9.02
C ASP A 250 3.06 0.84 10.38
N ASN A 251 3.87 1.86 10.67
CA ASN A 251 4.67 1.97 11.90
C ASN A 251 5.04 3.40 12.23
N LEU A 252 4.78 3.82 13.47
CA LEU A 252 5.05 5.17 13.94
C LEU A 252 6.42 5.35 14.61
N TYR A 253 7.20 4.26 14.82
CA TYR A 253 8.37 4.28 15.67
C TYR A 253 9.66 3.94 14.92
N LEU A 254 10.67 4.78 15.10
CA LEU A 254 12.04 4.49 14.67
C LEU A 254 12.69 3.43 15.55
N SER A 255 12.45 3.52 16.86
CA SER A 255 12.85 2.57 17.89
C SER A 255 11.88 2.66 19.08
N LYS A 256 12.03 1.78 20.08
CA LYS A 256 11.15 1.78 21.25
C LYS A 256 11.07 3.16 21.91
N GLY A 257 9.88 3.76 21.89
CA GLY A 257 9.60 5.07 22.50
C GLY A 257 10.08 6.29 21.69
N VAL A 258 10.64 6.10 20.50
CA VAL A 258 11.10 7.18 19.61
C VAL A 258 10.25 7.22 18.36
N LEU A 259 9.45 8.26 18.19
CA LEU A 259 8.65 8.45 16.98
C LEU A 259 9.54 8.69 15.75
N ALA A 260 9.09 8.24 14.60
CA ALA A 260 9.80 8.33 13.33
C ALA A 260 9.16 9.36 12.39
N THR A 261 9.95 9.88 11.45
CA THR A 261 9.44 10.43 10.19
C THR A 261 9.50 9.39 9.08
N ASN A 262 8.83 9.65 7.96
CA ASN A 262 8.89 8.79 6.77
C ASN A 262 10.33 8.65 6.25
N GLY A 263 11.06 9.75 6.13
CA GLY A 263 12.47 9.75 5.71
C GLY A 263 13.36 8.89 6.61
N GLN A 264 13.19 8.97 7.92
CA GLN A 264 13.97 8.17 8.88
C GLN A 264 13.72 6.66 8.74
N LEU A 265 12.49 6.23 8.48
CA LEU A 265 12.16 4.82 8.24
C LEU A 265 12.78 4.33 6.92
N VAL A 266 12.73 5.17 5.87
CA VAL A 266 13.39 4.89 4.58
C VAL A 266 14.90 4.77 4.76
N GLU A 267 15.55 5.74 5.39
CA GLU A 267 17.00 5.68 5.65
C GLU A 267 17.40 4.43 6.45
N LYS A 268 16.59 4.06 7.43
CA LYS A 268 16.85 2.88 8.28
C LYS A 268 16.83 1.59 7.46
N VAL A 269 15.81 1.40 6.60
CA VAL A 269 15.72 0.18 5.79
C VAL A 269 16.79 0.15 4.70
N ILE A 270 17.16 1.30 4.12
CA ILE A 270 18.25 1.39 3.14
C ILE A 270 19.60 0.98 3.76
N LYS A 271 19.89 1.41 4.99
CA LYS A 271 21.09 0.97 5.72
C LYS A 271 21.14 -0.55 5.87
N ILE A 272 20.00 -1.18 6.18
CA ILE A 272 19.91 -2.65 6.30
C ILE A 272 20.16 -3.30 4.94
N ILE A 273 19.48 -2.85 3.88
CA ILE A 273 19.67 -3.36 2.51
C ILE A 273 21.15 -3.30 2.10
N THR A 274 21.79 -2.15 2.35
CA THR A 274 23.22 -1.92 2.01
C THR A 274 24.14 -2.83 2.81
N LEU A 275 23.90 -3.00 4.11
CA LEU A 275 24.68 -3.93 4.96
C LEU A 275 24.52 -5.39 4.54
N MET A 276 23.39 -5.75 3.95
CA MET A 276 23.16 -7.06 3.34
C MET A 276 23.80 -7.21 1.95
N GLY A 277 24.43 -6.15 1.41
CA GLY A 277 25.07 -6.15 0.09
C GLY A 277 24.14 -5.82 -1.08
N GLY A 278 22.90 -5.37 -0.79
CA GLY A 278 21.95 -4.92 -1.80
C GLY A 278 22.05 -3.41 -2.07
N ARG A 279 21.36 -2.96 -3.11
CA ARG A 279 21.14 -1.53 -3.41
C ARG A 279 19.64 -1.24 -3.63
N VAL A 280 19.25 -0.01 -3.45
CA VAL A 280 17.90 0.45 -3.78
C VAL A 280 17.85 0.87 -5.24
N LEU A 281 16.78 0.50 -5.94
CA LEU A 281 16.51 0.95 -7.29
C LEU A 281 16.03 2.41 -7.29
N THR A 282 16.49 3.17 -8.26
CA THR A 282 15.96 4.51 -8.54
C THR A 282 14.52 4.42 -9.04
N PRO A 283 13.75 5.52 -9.02
CA PRO A 283 12.42 5.55 -9.61
C PRO A 283 12.40 5.10 -11.07
N ASP A 284 13.36 5.51 -11.88
CA ASP A 284 13.46 5.11 -13.29
C ASP A 284 13.76 3.61 -13.48
N GLU A 285 14.66 3.05 -12.67
CA GLU A 285 14.93 1.61 -12.67
C GLU A 285 13.68 0.83 -12.22
N THR A 286 12.95 1.37 -11.25
CA THR A 286 11.69 0.79 -10.76
C THR A 286 10.62 0.79 -11.85
N ARG A 287 10.46 1.88 -12.60
CA ARG A 287 9.55 1.96 -13.75
C ARG A 287 9.88 0.91 -14.81
N LYS A 288 11.16 0.77 -15.13
CA LYS A 288 11.62 -0.25 -16.09
C LYS A 288 11.31 -1.67 -15.60
N LYS A 289 11.67 -1.98 -14.34
CA LYS A 289 11.47 -3.30 -13.73
C LYS A 289 10.00 -3.70 -13.68
N LEU A 290 9.11 -2.76 -13.39
CA LEU A 290 7.66 -2.98 -13.27
C LEU A 290 6.88 -2.71 -14.56
N SER A 291 7.54 -2.26 -15.63
CA SER A 291 6.90 -1.85 -16.89
C SER A 291 5.81 -0.78 -16.68
N LEU A 292 6.12 0.23 -15.87
CA LEU A 292 5.21 1.35 -15.56
C LEU A 292 5.16 2.36 -16.71
N ILE A 293 4.05 3.06 -16.79
CA ILE A 293 3.87 4.22 -17.68
C ILE A 293 3.98 5.46 -16.79
N LYS A 294 4.97 6.31 -17.07
CA LYS A 294 5.07 7.62 -16.41
C LYS A 294 4.08 8.58 -17.10
N ASN A 295 3.11 9.06 -16.32
CA ASN A 295 2.07 10.00 -16.77
C ASN A 295 2.39 11.44 -16.38
#